data_5dafa051c7b97d3e60c358f5cf1cd048
#
_entry.id   5dafa051c7b97d3e60c358f5cf1cd048
#
_cell.length_a   1.000
_cell.length_b   1.000
_cell.length_c   1.000
_cell.angle_alpha   90.00
_cell.angle_beta   90.00
_cell.angle_gamma   90.00
#
_symmetry.space_group_name_H-M   'P 1'
#
loop_
_entity.id
_entity.type
_entity.pdbx_description
1 polymer ?
#
loop_
_entity_poly.entity_id
_entity_poly.type
_entity_poly.pdbx_seq_one_letter_code
_entity_poly.pdbx_strand_id
1 'polypeptide(L)'
;METECRIHTLVADVALFAEGQVLLVRYRDMAKNDNESGWFLPDDELAYLEHPERAGTRILKEQLGLTGLKPRLDHIESFKGNSGAWHMSFHNKLDLERMPRLKTSNALAEARWFERRKLPVRDEVAHHGWALHVLEMMTKGQT
;
A
#
# COMPACT_ATOMS: atom_id res chain seq x y z
N MET A 1 3.43 -38.00 -4.08
CA MET A 1 4.32 -36.92 -3.63
C MET A 1 3.48 -35.78 -3.10
N GLU A 2 3.58 -35.53 -1.83
CA GLU A 2 2.83 -34.44 -1.23
C GLU A 2 3.49 -33.12 -1.53
N THR A 3 2.74 -32.19 -2.10
CA THR A 3 3.20 -30.82 -2.29
C THR A 3 2.86 -30.06 -1.01
N GLU A 4 3.84 -29.69 -0.23
CA GLU A 4 3.61 -28.82 0.91
C GLU A 4 3.15 -27.45 0.41
N CYS A 5 1.94 -27.07 0.81
CA CYS A 5 1.50 -25.69 0.65
C CYS A 5 2.25 -24.84 1.65
N ARG A 6 3.21 -24.08 1.16
CA ARG A 6 3.88 -23.11 2.02
C ARG A 6 2.91 -21.98 2.35
N ILE A 7 2.97 -21.56 3.62
CA ILE A 7 2.18 -20.39 4.05
C ILE A 7 2.62 -19.19 3.21
N HIS A 8 1.67 -18.52 2.60
CA HIS A 8 1.93 -17.34 1.80
C HIS A 8 0.96 -16.23 2.18
N THR A 9 1.39 -15.00 1.96
CA THR A 9 0.60 -13.82 2.21
C THR A 9 0.56 -12.99 0.94
N LEU A 10 -0.65 -12.65 0.51
CA LEU A 10 -0.89 -11.82 -0.68
C LEU A 10 -1.42 -10.48 -0.22
N VAL A 11 -0.69 -9.42 -0.52
CA VAL A 11 -1.02 -8.06 -0.08
C VAL A 11 -1.07 -7.14 -1.30
N ALA A 12 -2.00 -6.20 -1.29
CA ALA A 12 -2.03 -5.12 -2.27
C ALA A 12 -1.90 -3.79 -1.57
N ASP A 13 -1.26 -2.84 -2.21
CA ASP A 13 -1.23 -1.46 -1.76
C ASP A 13 -1.51 -0.52 -2.93
N VAL A 14 -1.71 0.75 -2.62
CA VAL A 14 -1.98 1.78 -3.63
C VAL A 14 -1.13 3.01 -3.37
N ALA A 15 -0.32 3.37 -4.36
CA ALA A 15 0.33 4.68 -4.38
C ALA A 15 -0.61 5.66 -5.08
N LEU A 16 -1.26 6.51 -4.30
CA LEU A 16 -2.19 7.52 -4.80
C LEU A 16 -1.46 8.85 -4.92
N PHE A 17 -1.37 9.35 -6.14
CA PHE A 17 -0.70 10.61 -6.45
C PHE A 17 -1.71 11.67 -6.86
N ALA A 18 -1.52 12.90 -6.41
CA ALA A 18 -2.30 14.05 -6.82
C ALA A 18 -1.50 15.33 -6.58
N GLU A 19 -1.49 16.24 -7.55
CA GLU A 19 -0.86 17.56 -7.43
C GLU A 19 0.58 17.51 -6.91
N GLY A 20 1.37 16.54 -7.40
CA GLY A 20 2.78 16.38 -7.01
C GLY A 20 2.99 15.76 -5.64
N GLN A 21 1.93 15.25 -5.03
CA GLN A 21 1.99 14.66 -3.69
C GLN A 21 1.53 13.20 -3.73
N VAL A 22 1.91 12.45 -2.71
CA VAL A 22 1.51 11.06 -2.53
C VAL A 22 0.91 10.88 -1.14
N LEU A 23 -0.11 10.02 -1.06
CA LEU A 23 -0.82 9.78 0.19
C LEU A 23 -0.18 8.63 0.96
N LEU A 24 0.15 8.90 2.22
CA LEU A 24 0.56 7.88 3.17
C LEU A 24 -0.40 7.85 4.35
N VAL A 25 -0.52 6.70 5.00
CA VAL A 25 -1.45 6.50 6.09
C VAL A 25 -0.73 5.89 7.30
N ARG A 26 -1.32 6.10 8.48
CA ARG A 26 -0.95 5.40 9.72
C ARG A 26 -2.16 4.63 10.20
N TYR A 27 -1.93 3.39 10.61
CA TYR A 27 -3.00 2.53 11.12
C TYR A 27 -3.09 2.63 12.64
N ARG A 28 -4.32 2.56 13.17
CA ARG A 28 -4.55 2.64 14.63
C ARG A 28 -4.08 1.38 15.34
N ASP A 29 -4.38 0.22 14.76
CA ASP A 29 -4.10 -1.07 15.39
C ASP A 29 -2.82 -1.66 14.82
N MET A 30 -1.73 -1.50 15.55
CA MET A 30 -0.43 -2.05 15.14
C MET A 30 -0.47 -3.57 15.07
N ALA A 31 -1.22 -4.23 15.94
CA ALA A 31 -1.27 -5.70 15.96
C ALA A 31 -1.87 -6.28 14.67
N LYS A 32 -2.78 -5.54 14.03
CA LYS A 32 -3.35 -5.94 12.74
C LYS A 32 -2.49 -5.54 11.55
N ASN A 33 -1.42 -4.79 11.78
CA ASN A 33 -0.55 -4.25 10.74
C ASN A 33 0.90 -4.61 11.03
N ASP A 34 1.15 -5.90 11.20
CA ASP A 34 2.49 -6.50 11.36
C ASP A 34 3.25 -5.99 12.59
N ASN A 35 2.56 -5.45 13.59
CA ASN A 35 3.16 -4.79 14.76
C ASN A 35 4.08 -3.63 14.38
N GLU A 36 3.86 -3.03 13.21
CA GLU A 36 4.65 -1.92 12.71
C GLU A 36 3.95 -0.59 12.95
N SER A 37 4.70 0.39 13.40
CA SER A 37 4.27 1.78 13.48
C SER A 37 4.83 2.55 12.30
N GLY A 38 4.31 3.75 12.08
CA GLY A 38 4.81 4.65 11.05
C GLY A 38 3.91 4.72 9.84
N TRP A 39 4.47 5.27 8.76
CA TRP A 39 3.73 5.52 7.53
C TRP A 39 3.73 4.31 6.61
N PHE A 40 2.57 4.06 6.01
CA PHE A 40 2.36 3.00 5.02
C PHE A 40 1.76 3.61 3.75
N LEU A 41 1.96 2.96 2.62
CA LEU A 41 0.97 3.09 1.53
C LEU A 41 -0.30 2.39 2.00
N PRO A 42 -1.50 2.92 1.68
CA PRO A 42 -2.73 2.20 2.01
C PRO A 42 -2.67 0.77 1.49
N ASP A 43 -2.84 -0.20 2.36
CA ASP A 43 -2.69 -1.62 2.00
C ASP A 43 -3.74 -2.49 2.69
N ASP A 44 -3.87 -3.71 2.18
CA ASP A 44 -4.67 -4.76 2.80
C ASP A 44 -4.33 -6.09 2.14
N GLU A 45 -4.65 -7.18 2.84
CA GLU A 45 -4.54 -8.51 2.26
C GLU A 45 -5.59 -8.71 1.16
N LEU A 46 -5.23 -9.50 0.15
CA LEU A 46 -6.19 -9.88 -0.88
C LEU A 46 -7.24 -10.80 -0.29
N ALA A 47 -8.49 -10.57 -0.64
CA ALA A 47 -9.56 -11.53 -0.35
C ALA A 47 -9.43 -12.72 -1.29
N TYR A 48 -10.06 -13.85 -0.92
CA TYR A 48 -10.03 -15.06 -1.75
C TYR A 48 -10.51 -14.76 -3.15
N LEU A 49 -9.72 -15.10 -4.15
CA LEU A 49 -9.97 -14.89 -5.58
C LEU A 49 -10.09 -13.42 -6.02
N GLU A 50 -9.69 -12.51 -5.17
CA GLU A 50 -9.71 -11.08 -5.52
C GLU A 50 -8.54 -10.72 -6.42
N HIS A 51 -8.82 -10.03 -7.53
CA HIS A 51 -7.77 -9.50 -8.40
C HIS A 51 -7.05 -8.35 -7.70
N PRO A 52 -5.72 -8.25 -7.82
CA PRO A 52 -4.95 -7.18 -7.15
C PRO A 52 -5.44 -5.77 -7.42
N GLU A 53 -5.88 -5.47 -8.65
CA GLU A 53 -6.40 -4.13 -8.96
C GLU A 53 -7.76 -3.88 -8.30
N ARG A 54 -8.57 -4.92 -8.14
CA ARG A 54 -9.83 -4.81 -7.40
C ARG A 54 -9.58 -4.59 -5.91
N ALA A 55 -8.56 -5.22 -5.37
CA ALA A 55 -8.14 -4.95 -3.99
C ALA A 55 -7.76 -3.49 -3.83
N GLY A 56 -7.04 -2.92 -4.80
CA GLY A 56 -6.72 -1.49 -4.80
C GLY A 56 -7.95 -0.61 -4.78
N THR A 57 -8.94 -0.92 -5.61
CA THR A 57 -10.23 -0.21 -5.63
C THR A 57 -10.93 -0.30 -4.28
N ARG A 58 -10.95 -1.48 -3.68
CA ARG A 58 -11.57 -1.71 -2.37
C ARG A 58 -10.85 -0.94 -1.27
N ILE A 59 -9.53 -0.95 -1.26
CA ILE A 59 -8.71 -0.21 -0.30
C ILE A 59 -9.04 1.29 -0.32
N LEU A 60 -9.08 1.88 -1.50
CA LEU A 60 -9.42 3.29 -1.66
C LEU A 60 -10.81 3.60 -1.15
N LYS A 61 -11.77 2.72 -1.41
CA LYS A 61 -13.14 2.89 -0.95
C LYS A 61 -13.26 2.72 0.57
N GLU A 62 -12.77 1.61 1.10
CA GLU A 62 -12.93 1.27 2.51
C GLU A 62 -12.13 2.17 3.44
N GLN A 63 -10.89 2.48 3.07
CA GLN A 63 -9.99 3.24 3.95
C GLN A 63 -10.11 4.75 3.76
N LEU A 64 -10.38 5.21 2.55
CA LEU A 64 -10.29 6.63 2.22
C LEU A 64 -11.61 7.24 1.71
N GLY A 65 -12.66 6.42 1.57
CA GLY A 65 -13.95 6.89 1.10
C GLY A 65 -13.98 7.31 -0.36
N LEU A 66 -13.01 6.83 -1.15
CA LEU A 66 -12.90 7.17 -2.57
C LEU A 66 -13.52 6.07 -3.42
N THR A 67 -14.62 6.40 -4.09
CA THR A 67 -15.36 5.44 -4.92
C THR A 67 -15.14 5.72 -6.42
N GLY A 68 -15.30 4.67 -7.23
CA GLY A 68 -15.21 4.79 -8.69
C GLY A 68 -13.80 4.96 -9.23
N LEU A 69 -12.79 4.81 -8.41
CA LEU A 69 -11.40 4.90 -8.83
C LEU A 69 -10.84 3.54 -9.16
N LYS A 70 -10.02 3.47 -10.21
CA LYS A 70 -9.47 2.21 -10.70
C LYS A 70 -7.94 2.27 -10.74
N PRO A 71 -7.27 1.95 -9.64
CA PRO A 71 -5.81 1.88 -9.67
C PRO A 71 -5.36 0.75 -10.58
N ARG A 72 -4.15 0.88 -11.10
CA ARG A 72 -3.55 -0.09 -12.01
C ARG A 72 -2.32 -0.69 -11.37
N LEU A 73 -2.12 -1.97 -11.60
CA LEU A 73 -0.93 -2.68 -11.13
C LEU A 73 0.32 -2.08 -11.81
N ASP A 74 1.28 -1.66 -10.99
CA ASP A 74 2.56 -1.15 -11.45
C ASP A 74 3.61 -2.26 -11.48
N HIS A 75 3.84 -2.91 -10.35
CA HIS A 75 4.79 -4.00 -10.25
C HIS A 75 4.45 -4.93 -9.09
N ILE A 76 5.10 -6.08 -9.08
CA ILE A 76 4.91 -7.12 -8.08
C ILE A 76 6.26 -7.40 -7.43
N GLU A 77 6.26 -7.57 -6.11
CA GLU A 77 7.43 -8.02 -5.38
C GLU A 77 7.15 -9.37 -4.73
N SER A 78 8.13 -10.25 -4.79
CA SER A 78 8.07 -11.56 -4.16
C SER A 78 9.25 -11.68 -3.21
N PHE A 79 9.00 -11.98 -1.95
CA PHE A 79 10.05 -12.00 -0.94
C PHE A 79 9.70 -12.91 0.22
N LYS A 80 10.70 -13.19 1.05
CA LYS A 80 10.52 -13.98 2.28
C LYS A 80 10.33 -13.01 3.45
N GLY A 81 9.20 -13.13 4.14
CA GLY A 81 8.91 -12.32 5.31
C GLY A 81 9.69 -12.79 6.54
N ASN A 82 9.60 -12.00 7.63
CA ASN A 82 10.32 -12.27 8.87
C ASN A 82 9.97 -13.63 9.50
N SER A 83 8.74 -14.08 9.30
CA SER A 83 8.28 -15.39 9.82
C SER A 83 8.68 -16.56 8.93
N GLY A 84 9.39 -16.31 7.83
CA GLY A 84 9.71 -17.33 6.84
C GLY A 84 8.62 -17.57 5.82
N ALA A 85 7.49 -16.88 5.93
CA ALA A 85 6.39 -17.00 4.98
C ALA A 85 6.76 -16.34 3.65
N TRP A 86 6.24 -16.91 2.58
CA TRP A 86 6.38 -16.31 1.26
C TRP A 86 5.35 -15.19 1.10
N HIS A 87 5.84 -13.99 0.81
CA HIS A 87 5.00 -12.81 0.60
C HIS A 87 5.04 -12.39 -0.86
N MET A 88 3.87 -12.06 -1.39
CA MET A 88 3.76 -11.37 -2.69
C MET A 88 3.00 -10.08 -2.46
N SER A 89 3.60 -8.98 -2.88
CA SER A 89 3.01 -7.65 -2.77
C SER A 89 2.72 -7.11 -4.15
N PHE A 90 1.48 -6.72 -4.36
CA PHE A 90 0.98 -6.17 -5.62
C PHE A 90 0.86 -4.65 -5.45
N HIS A 91 1.77 -3.91 -6.07
CA HIS A 91 1.83 -2.47 -5.93
C HIS A 91 1.03 -1.81 -7.04
N ASN A 92 -0.09 -1.20 -6.64
CA ASN A 92 -0.96 -0.47 -7.55
C ASN A 92 -0.64 1.01 -7.50
N LYS A 93 -1.01 1.70 -8.55
CA LYS A 93 -0.74 3.11 -8.74
C LYS A 93 -1.96 3.81 -9.34
N LEU A 94 -2.20 5.03 -8.89
CA LEU A 94 -3.25 5.88 -9.45
C LEU A 94 -2.82 7.34 -9.38
N ASP A 95 -2.87 8.01 -10.53
CA ASP A 95 -2.60 9.44 -10.63
C ASP A 95 -3.92 10.19 -10.79
N LEU A 96 -4.18 11.15 -9.90
CA LEU A 96 -5.35 12.01 -9.96
C LEU A 96 -4.92 13.44 -10.34
N GLU A 97 -5.74 14.14 -11.11
CA GLU A 97 -5.46 15.53 -11.48
C GLU A 97 -5.58 16.47 -10.29
N ARG A 98 -6.51 16.17 -9.37
CA ARG A 98 -6.78 17.02 -8.20
C ARG A 98 -6.82 16.17 -6.94
N MET A 99 -6.43 16.77 -5.82
CA MET A 99 -6.56 16.12 -4.54
C MET A 99 -8.02 15.84 -4.24
N PRO A 100 -8.37 14.57 -3.98
CA PRO A 100 -9.72 14.22 -3.62
C PRO A 100 -10.00 14.57 -2.17
N ARG A 101 -11.28 14.70 -1.83
CA ARG A 101 -11.72 14.84 -0.46
C ARG A 101 -11.73 13.45 0.19
N LEU A 102 -10.93 13.27 1.22
CA LEU A 102 -10.82 11.99 1.92
C LEU A 102 -11.87 11.87 3.02
N LYS A 103 -12.43 10.68 3.15
CA LYS A 103 -13.23 10.28 4.30
C LYS A 103 -12.57 9.03 4.88
N THR A 104 -11.69 9.24 5.84
CA THR A 104 -10.90 8.15 6.42
C THR A 104 -11.76 7.26 7.31
N SER A 105 -11.49 5.95 7.26
CA SER A 105 -12.15 4.98 8.13
C SER A 105 -11.51 5.01 9.52
N ASN A 106 -12.20 4.34 10.47
CA ASN A 106 -11.69 4.21 11.84
C ASN A 106 -10.42 3.36 11.94
N ALA A 107 -10.08 2.61 10.89
CA ALA A 107 -8.84 1.83 10.87
C ALA A 107 -7.60 2.72 10.79
N LEU A 108 -7.75 3.95 10.30
CA LEU A 108 -6.64 4.89 10.13
C LEU A 108 -6.55 5.85 11.30
N ALA A 109 -5.35 6.01 11.84
CA ALA A 109 -5.04 7.06 12.80
C ALA A 109 -4.84 8.40 12.09
N GLU A 110 -4.27 8.34 10.89
CA GLU A 110 -3.95 9.55 10.12
C GLU A 110 -3.81 9.19 8.64
N ALA A 111 -4.18 10.12 7.76
CA ALA A 111 -3.87 10.09 6.34
C ALA A 111 -3.30 11.45 5.97
N ARG A 112 -2.17 11.48 5.30
CA ARG A 112 -1.49 12.74 5.00
C ARG A 112 -0.87 12.70 3.61
N TRP A 113 -0.98 13.82 2.91
CA TRP A 113 -0.30 14.04 1.63
C TRP A 113 1.11 14.54 1.87
N PHE A 114 2.07 13.94 1.18
CA PHE A 114 3.47 14.36 1.24
C PHE A 114 3.93 14.78 -0.15
N GLU A 115 4.62 15.89 -0.23
CA GLU A 115 5.30 16.25 -1.47
C GLU A 115 6.32 15.18 -1.80
N ARG A 116 6.41 14.78 -3.07
CA ARG A 116 7.31 13.69 -3.49
C ARG A 116 8.78 13.96 -3.15
N ARG A 117 9.16 15.23 -2.99
CA ARG A 117 10.52 15.62 -2.62
C ARG A 117 10.73 15.74 -1.10
N LYS A 118 9.66 15.65 -0.33
CA LYS A 118 9.69 15.84 1.13
C LYS A 118 9.00 14.69 1.84
N LEU A 119 9.33 13.47 1.42
CA LEU A 119 8.81 12.26 2.05
C LEU A 119 9.35 12.12 3.46
N PRO A 120 8.65 11.41 4.36
CA PRO A 120 9.17 11.17 5.70
C PRO A 120 10.47 10.37 5.63
N VAL A 121 11.30 10.51 6.66
CA VAL A 121 12.55 9.75 6.74
C VAL A 121 12.27 8.27 6.95
N ARG A 122 13.22 7.44 6.55
CA ARG A 122 13.09 5.98 6.60
C ARG A 122 12.59 5.45 7.94
N ASP A 123 13.10 6.00 9.06
CA ASP A 123 12.75 5.53 10.39
C ASP A 123 11.31 5.85 10.78
N GLU A 124 10.66 6.76 10.08
CA GLU A 124 9.25 7.11 10.29
C GLU A 124 8.31 6.30 9.40
N VAL A 125 8.84 5.46 8.53
CA VAL A 125 8.08 4.63 7.60
C VAL A 125 8.15 3.18 8.03
N ALA A 126 7.00 2.51 8.07
CA ALA A 126 6.88 1.13 8.49
C ALA A 126 7.74 0.18 7.63
N HIS A 127 8.11 -0.95 8.20
CA HIS A 127 8.94 -1.97 7.53
C HIS A 127 10.25 -1.40 6.98
N HIS A 128 10.94 -0.59 7.80
CA HIS A 128 12.25 -0.03 7.45
C HIS A 128 12.25 0.77 6.15
N GLY A 129 11.19 1.56 5.94
CA GLY A 129 11.11 2.41 4.76
C GLY A 129 10.47 1.76 3.55
N TRP A 130 9.66 0.72 3.74
CA TRP A 130 9.03 -0.03 2.66
C TRP A 130 8.34 0.85 1.62
N ALA A 131 7.50 1.81 2.07
CA ALA A 131 6.78 2.69 1.16
C ALA A 131 7.74 3.52 0.30
N LEU A 132 8.86 3.98 0.88
CA LEU A 132 9.86 4.75 0.15
C LEU A 132 10.50 3.92 -0.96
N HIS A 133 10.80 2.65 -0.66
CA HIS A 133 11.33 1.71 -1.64
C HIS A 133 10.34 1.48 -2.78
N VAL A 134 9.07 1.24 -2.46
CA VAL A 134 8.02 1.02 -3.47
C VAL A 134 7.89 2.24 -4.39
N LEU A 135 7.85 3.45 -3.81
CA LEU A 135 7.74 4.68 -4.59
C LEU A 135 8.96 4.89 -5.50
N GLU A 136 10.15 4.57 -5.03
CA GLU A 136 11.37 4.63 -5.83
C GLU A 136 11.30 3.68 -7.03
N MET A 137 10.82 2.46 -6.81
CA MET A 137 10.68 1.47 -7.89
C MET A 137 9.68 1.94 -8.94
N MET A 138 8.58 2.58 -8.53
CA MET A 138 7.61 3.15 -9.46
C MET A 138 8.20 4.25 -10.33
N THR A 139 9.03 5.10 -9.74
CA THR A 139 9.69 6.19 -10.46
C THR A 139 10.68 5.65 -11.49
N LYS A 140 11.46 4.64 -11.13
CA LYS A 140 12.44 4.03 -12.03
C LYS A 140 11.80 3.33 -13.23
N GLY A 141 10.59 2.84 -13.08
CA GLY A 141 9.83 2.23 -14.17
C GLY A 141 9.28 3.21 -15.18
N GLN A 142 9.41 4.50 -14.94
CA GLN A 142 8.88 5.57 -15.80
C GLN A 142 9.99 6.23 -16.62
N THR A 143 10.62 5.48 -17.45
CA THR A 143 11.56 6.07 -18.42
C THR A 143 10.87 6.36 -19.73
#